data_1e0500d44aba28edbb924c14ec7f9dd2
#
_entry.id   1e0500d44aba28edbb924c14ec7f9dd2
#
_cell.length_a   1.000
_cell.length_b   1.000
_cell.length_c   1.000
_cell.angle_alpha   90.00
_cell.angle_beta   90.00
_cell.angle_gamma   90.00
#
_symmetry.space_group_name_H-M   'P 1'
#
loop_
_entity.id
_entity.type
_entity.pdbx_description
1 polymer ?
#
loop_
_entity_poly.entity_id
_entity_poly.type
_entity_poly.pdbx_seq_one_letter_code
_entity_poly.pdbx_strand_id
1 'polypeptide(L)'
;ATGIFPIADIRFNTVISNMRHYRGKLGLIRNASMGSDTQRMIDAMAIKTPSQRTQIRSLSGGNQQKVIIGRWLLTDADIYLFDEPTRGIDVGAKYEIYQIILDLAKKGKTVIVVSSEMTELLGITDRIAVMSNGRLAGVEKTESLTQEEILRLSALYL
;
A
#
# COMPACT_ATOMS: atom_id res chain seq x y z
N ALA A 1 7.11 -9.90 3.69
CA ALA A 1 6.86 -8.75 2.79
C ALA A 1 7.83 -8.82 1.62
N THR A 2 7.31 -9.01 0.43
CA THR A 2 8.06 -8.87 -0.83
C THR A 2 8.22 -7.38 -1.17
N GLY A 3 9.34 -7.00 -1.78
CA GLY A 3 9.56 -5.62 -2.23
C GLY A 3 10.32 -4.70 -1.28
N ILE A 4 10.88 -5.22 -0.18
CA ILE A 4 11.80 -4.48 0.69
C ILE A 4 13.24 -4.90 0.46
N PHE A 5 14.17 -4.00 0.79
CA PHE A 5 15.60 -4.28 0.91
C PHE A 5 15.95 -4.40 2.40
N PRO A 6 15.97 -5.62 2.98
CA PRO A 6 15.94 -5.83 4.43
C PRO A 6 17.11 -5.22 5.19
N ILE A 7 18.29 -5.21 4.58
CA ILE A 7 19.54 -4.67 5.17
C ILE A 7 19.69 -3.16 4.95
N ALA A 8 18.91 -2.58 4.05
CA ALA A 8 18.94 -1.14 3.80
C ALA A 8 18.12 -0.39 4.85
N ASP A 9 18.41 0.90 5.02
CA ASP A 9 17.68 1.78 5.91
C ASP A 9 16.30 2.16 5.35
N ILE A 10 15.45 2.73 6.18
CA ILE A 10 14.10 3.20 5.81
C ILE A 10 14.21 4.22 4.68
N ARG A 11 15.19 5.12 4.75
CA ARG A 11 15.39 6.16 3.74
C ARG A 11 15.59 5.57 2.35
N PHE A 12 16.50 4.60 2.19
CA PHE A 12 16.70 3.93 0.92
C PHE A 12 15.42 3.23 0.45
N ASN A 13 14.77 2.47 1.34
CA ASN A 13 13.53 1.77 1.02
C ASN A 13 12.40 2.71 0.61
N THR A 14 12.33 3.91 1.16
CA THR A 14 11.29 4.89 0.83
C THR A 14 11.50 5.52 -0.55
N VAL A 15 12.73 5.87 -0.92
CA VAL A 15 13.00 6.69 -2.11
C VAL A 15 13.38 5.90 -3.36
N ILE A 16 13.62 4.58 -3.25
CA ILE A 16 14.21 3.77 -4.34
C ILE A 16 13.39 3.78 -5.63
N SER A 17 12.04 3.82 -5.55
CA SER A 17 11.17 3.86 -6.73
C SER A 17 11.24 5.20 -7.47
N ASN A 18 11.69 6.26 -6.81
CA ASN A 18 11.74 7.63 -7.35
C ASN A 18 13.17 8.20 -7.41
N MET A 19 14.19 7.35 -7.50
CA MET A 19 15.61 7.78 -7.48
C MET A 19 15.95 8.80 -8.56
N ARG A 20 15.27 8.77 -9.72
CA ARG A 20 15.49 9.77 -10.79
C ARG A 20 15.20 11.19 -10.33
N HIS A 21 14.20 11.38 -9.46
CA HIS A 21 13.85 12.68 -8.88
C HIS A 21 14.98 13.27 -8.03
N TYR A 22 15.80 12.43 -7.39
CA TYR A 22 16.89 12.84 -6.51
C TYR A 22 18.23 13.02 -7.25
N ARG A 23 18.27 12.74 -8.54
CA ARG A 23 19.46 12.93 -9.36
C ARG A 23 19.60 14.41 -9.75
N GLY A 24 20.64 15.05 -9.26
CA GLY A 24 21.01 16.43 -9.60
C GLY A 24 21.74 16.52 -10.94
N LYS A 25 22.12 17.76 -11.31
CA LYS A 25 23.07 18.03 -12.39
C LYS A 25 24.37 17.25 -12.11
N LEU A 26 25.02 16.75 -13.12
CA LEU A 26 26.25 15.93 -13.03
C LEU A 26 26.03 14.52 -12.42
N GLY A 27 24.79 14.05 -12.25
CA GLY A 27 24.50 12.72 -11.74
C GLY A 27 24.65 12.56 -10.22
N LEU A 28 24.98 13.62 -9.50
CA LEU A 28 25.10 13.61 -8.04
C LEU A 28 23.72 13.45 -7.37
N ILE A 29 23.66 12.63 -6.32
CA ILE A 29 22.42 12.40 -5.56
C ILE A 29 22.20 13.50 -4.52
N ARG A 30 21.01 14.10 -4.52
CA ARG A 30 20.61 15.13 -3.55
C ARG A 30 20.16 14.48 -2.23
N ASN A 31 21.12 14.21 -1.39
CA ASN A 31 20.91 13.53 -0.10
C ASN A 31 19.96 14.27 0.86
N ALA A 32 19.96 15.59 0.87
CA ALA A 32 19.07 16.39 1.70
C ALA A 32 17.60 16.21 1.30
N SER A 33 17.30 16.26 -0.01
CA SER A 33 15.93 16.04 -0.52
C SER A 33 15.41 14.64 -0.21
N MET A 34 16.25 13.60 -0.35
CA MET A 34 15.88 12.24 0.07
C MET A 34 15.52 12.18 1.55
N GLY A 35 16.30 12.84 2.41
CA GLY A 35 16.04 12.87 3.85
C GLY A 35 14.74 13.59 4.18
N SER A 36 14.47 14.74 3.56
CA SER A 36 13.25 15.51 3.75
C SER A 36 12.00 14.72 3.32
N ASP A 37 12.01 14.12 2.13
CA ASP A 37 10.89 13.33 1.64
C ASP A 37 10.65 12.07 2.48
N THR A 38 11.73 11.42 2.94
CA THR A 38 11.61 10.27 3.85
C THR A 38 10.98 10.67 5.17
N GLN A 39 11.40 11.79 5.76
CA GLN A 39 10.81 12.28 7.02
C GLN A 39 9.32 12.59 6.84
N ARG A 40 8.96 13.27 5.75
CA ARG A 40 7.57 13.55 5.40
C ARG A 40 6.74 12.25 5.32
N MET A 41 7.28 11.17 4.74
CA MET A 41 6.57 9.89 4.69
C MET A 41 6.49 9.20 6.05
N ILE A 42 7.55 9.27 6.85
CA ILE A 42 7.52 8.75 8.23
C ILE A 42 6.39 9.42 9.03
N ASP A 43 6.28 10.73 8.93
CA ASP A 43 5.27 11.51 9.64
C ASP A 43 3.85 11.24 9.08
N ALA A 44 3.68 11.29 7.76
CA ALA A 44 2.40 11.09 7.09
C ALA A 44 1.83 9.68 7.28
N MET A 45 2.68 8.66 7.35
CA MET A 45 2.29 7.26 7.56
C MET A 45 2.33 6.84 9.04
N ALA A 46 2.66 7.76 9.95
CA ALA A 46 2.87 7.46 11.36
C ALA A 46 3.78 6.22 11.57
N ILE A 47 4.92 6.15 10.88
CA ILE A 47 5.86 5.04 10.95
C ILE A 47 6.62 5.13 12.27
N LYS A 48 6.47 4.11 13.12
CA LYS A 48 7.18 4.04 14.41
C LYS A 48 8.63 3.61 14.19
N THR A 49 9.55 4.57 14.24
CA THR A 49 10.99 4.34 14.07
C THR A 49 11.81 5.37 14.85
N PRO A 50 12.97 5.01 15.38
CA PRO A 50 13.89 5.97 15.99
C PRO A 50 14.52 6.95 14.99
N SER A 51 14.70 6.53 13.74
CA SER A 51 15.40 7.30 12.71
C SER A 51 15.12 6.75 11.32
N GLN A 52 15.19 7.62 10.31
CA GLN A 52 15.18 7.19 8.90
C GLN A 52 16.39 6.33 8.49
N ARG A 53 17.44 6.27 9.34
CA ARG A 53 18.62 5.42 9.16
C ARG A 53 18.47 4.02 9.75
N THR A 54 17.38 3.76 10.43
CA THR A 54 17.07 2.44 10.99
C THR A 54 16.89 1.44 9.86
N GLN A 55 17.50 0.24 9.98
CA GLN A 55 17.30 -0.83 9.01
C GLN A 55 15.83 -1.27 9.01
N ILE A 56 15.24 -1.40 7.81
CA ILE A 56 13.81 -1.70 7.68
C ILE A 56 13.42 -3.03 8.34
N ARG A 57 14.32 -4.02 8.36
CA ARG A 57 14.07 -5.34 8.98
C ARG A 57 13.82 -5.28 10.49
N SER A 58 14.23 -4.21 11.17
CA SER A 58 13.99 -4.04 12.61
C SER A 58 12.61 -3.47 12.95
N LEU A 59 11.85 -3.06 11.94
CA LEU A 59 10.48 -2.59 12.11
C LEU A 59 9.49 -3.78 12.21
N SER A 60 8.35 -3.56 12.86
CA SER A 60 7.20 -4.47 12.78
C SER A 60 6.70 -4.60 11.34
N GLY A 61 6.02 -5.71 11.01
CA GLY A 61 5.47 -5.95 9.67
C GLY A 61 4.58 -4.80 9.18
N GLY A 62 3.72 -4.26 10.03
CA GLY A 62 2.87 -3.13 9.70
C GLY A 62 3.66 -1.85 9.39
N ASN A 63 4.73 -1.55 10.13
CA ASN A 63 5.59 -0.40 9.80
C ASN A 63 6.41 -0.63 8.54
N GLN A 64 6.87 -1.86 8.25
CA GLN A 64 7.49 -2.20 6.97
C GLN A 64 6.53 -1.96 5.80
N GLN A 65 5.28 -2.38 5.94
CA GLN A 65 4.24 -2.19 4.93
C GLN A 65 3.95 -0.71 4.68
N LYS A 66 3.88 0.11 5.73
CA LYS A 66 3.73 1.56 5.60
C LYS A 66 4.91 2.21 4.86
N VAL A 67 6.15 1.74 5.05
CA VAL A 67 7.30 2.20 4.26
C VAL A 67 7.12 1.87 2.79
N ILE A 68 6.62 0.66 2.46
CA ILE A 68 6.35 0.27 1.07
C ILE A 68 5.26 1.17 0.46
N ILE A 69 4.17 1.40 1.17
CA ILE A 69 3.09 2.29 0.71
C ILE A 69 3.64 3.71 0.50
N GLY A 70 4.34 4.27 1.51
CA GLY A 70 4.94 5.60 1.43
C GLY A 70 5.91 5.77 0.26
N ARG A 71 6.64 4.72 -0.10
CA ARG A 71 7.50 4.68 -1.30
C ARG A 71 6.72 5.02 -2.58
N TRP A 72 5.54 4.42 -2.75
CA TRP A 72 4.72 4.63 -3.94
C TRP A 72 3.96 5.95 -3.88
N LEU A 73 3.58 6.43 -2.68
CA LEU A 73 2.97 7.75 -2.53
C LEU A 73 3.91 8.89 -2.95
N LEU A 74 5.22 8.73 -2.82
CA LEU A 74 6.21 9.68 -3.32
C LEU A 74 6.22 9.84 -4.84
N THR A 75 5.64 8.89 -5.57
CA THR A 75 5.53 8.99 -7.04
C THR A 75 4.35 9.84 -7.49
N ASP A 76 3.44 10.19 -6.59
CA ASP A 76 2.21 10.94 -6.82
C ASP A 76 1.38 10.40 -8.03
N ALA A 77 1.25 9.09 -8.09
CA ALA A 77 0.51 8.42 -9.16
C ALA A 77 -1.00 8.77 -9.08
N ASP A 78 -1.71 8.67 -10.21
CA ASP A 78 -3.16 8.83 -10.26
C ASP A 78 -3.90 7.53 -9.93
N ILE A 79 -3.24 6.39 -10.16
CA ILE A 79 -3.79 5.05 -9.92
C ILE A 79 -2.84 4.27 -9.02
N TYR A 80 -3.36 3.73 -7.92
CA TYR A 80 -2.65 2.86 -7.00
C TYR A 80 -3.24 1.46 -7.04
N LEU A 81 -2.38 0.45 -7.19
CA LEU A 81 -2.74 -0.96 -7.11
C LEU A 81 -2.08 -1.57 -5.87
N PHE A 82 -2.91 -2.02 -4.94
CA PHE A 82 -2.48 -2.71 -3.73
C PHE A 82 -2.83 -4.20 -3.83
N ASP A 83 -1.81 -5.05 -3.76
CA ASP A 83 -1.97 -6.49 -3.76
C ASP A 83 -1.70 -7.04 -2.35
N GLU A 84 -2.75 -7.57 -1.71
CA GLU A 84 -2.74 -8.09 -0.34
C GLU A 84 -2.07 -7.12 0.67
N PRO A 85 -2.50 -5.84 0.74
CA PRO A 85 -1.76 -4.81 1.48
C PRO A 85 -1.69 -5.04 2.99
N THR A 86 -2.54 -5.87 3.53
CA THR A 86 -2.70 -6.12 4.98
C THR A 86 -2.36 -7.54 5.39
N ARG A 87 -1.89 -8.37 4.44
CA ARG A 87 -1.60 -9.78 4.71
C ARG A 87 -0.45 -9.95 5.70
N GLY A 88 -0.70 -10.70 6.78
CA GLY A 88 0.31 -11.06 7.77
C GLY A 88 0.70 -9.93 8.73
N ILE A 89 -0.14 -8.90 8.85
CA ILE A 89 0.05 -7.82 9.83
C ILE A 89 -1.05 -7.84 10.90
N ASP A 90 -0.78 -7.22 12.04
CA ASP A 90 -1.71 -7.15 13.16
C ASP A 90 -2.93 -6.26 12.87
N VAL A 91 -4.04 -6.46 13.59
CA VAL A 91 -5.33 -5.79 13.38
C VAL A 91 -5.20 -4.26 13.49
N GLY A 92 -4.38 -3.76 14.42
CA GLY A 92 -4.20 -2.31 14.59
C GLY A 92 -3.51 -1.69 13.37
N ALA A 93 -2.47 -2.35 12.87
CA ALA A 93 -1.77 -1.88 11.67
C ALA A 93 -2.62 -2.02 10.39
N LYS A 94 -3.51 -3.04 10.30
CA LYS A 94 -4.48 -3.14 9.20
C LYS A 94 -5.36 -1.89 9.13
N TYR A 95 -5.93 -1.48 10.26
CA TYR A 95 -6.80 -0.31 10.32
C TYR A 95 -6.07 0.97 9.84
N GLU A 96 -4.81 1.16 10.23
CA GLU A 96 -4.01 2.29 9.77
C GLU A 96 -3.81 2.29 8.25
N ILE A 97 -3.62 1.10 7.64
CA ILE A 97 -3.51 0.95 6.18
C ILE A 97 -4.85 1.25 5.49
N TYR A 98 -5.97 0.81 6.04
CA TYR A 98 -7.30 1.15 5.50
C TYR A 98 -7.53 2.66 5.47
N GLN A 99 -7.15 3.38 6.53
CA GLN A 99 -7.24 4.83 6.55
C GLN A 99 -6.41 5.48 5.43
N ILE A 100 -5.19 4.99 5.18
CA ILE A 100 -4.35 5.49 4.08
C ILE A 100 -5.04 5.27 2.72
N ILE A 101 -5.63 4.09 2.49
CA ILE A 101 -6.34 3.74 1.25
C ILE A 101 -7.55 4.67 1.06
N LEU A 102 -8.37 4.84 2.10
CA LEU A 102 -9.54 5.71 2.07
C LEU A 102 -9.16 7.18 1.85
N ASP A 103 -8.08 7.65 2.45
CA ASP A 103 -7.59 9.02 2.27
C ASP A 103 -7.09 9.28 0.84
N LEU A 104 -6.51 8.28 0.17
CA LEU A 104 -6.15 8.37 -1.24
C LEU A 104 -7.39 8.54 -2.11
N ALA A 105 -8.42 7.73 -1.88
CA ALA A 105 -9.69 7.82 -2.59
C ALA A 105 -10.36 9.19 -2.38
N LYS A 106 -10.40 9.69 -1.13
CA LYS A 106 -10.92 11.04 -0.80
C LYS A 106 -10.16 12.16 -1.51
N LYS A 107 -8.86 11.98 -1.79
CA LYS A 107 -8.03 12.92 -2.56
C LYS A 107 -8.24 12.80 -4.08
N GLY A 108 -9.19 11.99 -4.53
CA GLY A 108 -9.52 11.79 -5.94
C GLY A 108 -8.58 10.83 -6.68
N LYS A 109 -7.76 10.07 -5.96
CA LYS A 109 -6.93 9.03 -6.58
C LYS A 109 -7.76 7.77 -6.84
N THR A 110 -7.48 7.07 -7.92
CA THR A 110 -8.06 5.76 -8.19
C THR A 110 -7.29 4.69 -7.40
N VAL A 111 -8.00 3.90 -6.61
CA VAL A 111 -7.39 2.84 -5.81
C VAL A 111 -8.00 1.49 -6.16
N ILE A 112 -7.15 0.53 -6.50
CA ILE A 112 -7.53 -0.87 -6.75
C ILE A 112 -6.88 -1.71 -5.64
N VAL A 113 -7.70 -2.46 -4.90
CA VAL A 113 -7.23 -3.36 -3.84
C VAL A 113 -7.54 -4.79 -4.25
N VAL A 114 -6.51 -5.63 -4.28
CA VAL A 114 -6.67 -7.08 -4.40
C VAL A 114 -6.51 -7.66 -3.00
N SER A 115 -7.50 -8.40 -2.53
CA SER A 115 -7.48 -9.04 -1.22
C SER A 115 -8.26 -10.35 -1.23
N SER A 116 -7.77 -11.32 -0.48
CA SER A 116 -8.48 -12.56 -0.18
C SER A 116 -9.43 -12.43 1.03
N GLU A 117 -9.37 -11.33 1.76
CA GLU A 117 -10.21 -11.06 2.93
C GLU A 117 -11.48 -10.28 2.51
N MET A 118 -12.61 -10.97 2.33
CA MET A 118 -13.88 -10.37 1.88
C MET A 118 -14.37 -9.24 2.81
N THR A 119 -14.20 -9.41 4.13
CA THR A 119 -14.59 -8.40 5.13
C THR A 119 -13.81 -7.10 4.97
N GLU A 120 -12.55 -7.19 4.54
CA GLU A 120 -11.72 -6.03 4.24
C GLU A 120 -12.33 -5.26 3.04
N LEU A 121 -12.57 -5.95 1.92
CA LEU A 121 -13.11 -5.33 0.71
C LEU A 121 -14.49 -4.71 0.96
N LEU A 122 -15.37 -5.41 1.67
CA LEU A 122 -16.70 -4.89 2.03
C LEU A 122 -16.63 -3.62 2.90
N GLY A 123 -15.54 -3.44 3.67
CA GLY A 123 -15.36 -2.30 4.56
C GLY A 123 -14.73 -1.05 3.94
N ILE A 124 -13.99 -1.18 2.83
CA ILE A 124 -13.15 -0.09 2.32
C ILE A 124 -13.35 0.25 0.82
N THR A 125 -14.20 -0.49 0.10
CA THR A 125 -14.36 -0.29 -1.35
C THR A 125 -15.77 0.16 -1.73
N ASP A 126 -15.89 0.87 -2.85
CA ASP A 126 -17.17 1.28 -3.44
C ASP A 126 -17.74 0.19 -4.35
N ARG A 127 -16.84 -0.60 -4.98
CA ARG A 127 -17.20 -1.68 -5.91
C ARG A 127 -16.26 -2.86 -5.72
N ILE A 128 -16.81 -4.07 -5.90
CA ILE A 128 -16.04 -5.32 -5.84
C ILE A 128 -16.12 -6.04 -7.17
N ALA A 129 -14.97 -6.36 -7.74
CA ALA A 129 -14.82 -7.27 -8.88
C ALA A 129 -14.46 -8.66 -8.34
N VAL A 130 -15.30 -9.66 -8.62
CA VAL A 130 -15.08 -11.04 -8.16
C VAL A 130 -14.47 -11.86 -9.28
N MET A 131 -13.35 -12.50 -8.98
CA MET A 131 -12.67 -13.43 -9.91
C MET A 131 -13.01 -14.88 -9.55
N SER A 132 -13.24 -15.70 -10.55
CA SER A 132 -13.43 -17.14 -10.40
C SER A 132 -12.63 -17.88 -11.47
N ASN A 133 -11.70 -18.74 -11.08
CA ASN A 133 -10.85 -19.54 -11.98
C ASN A 133 -10.25 -18.72 -13.15
N GLY A 134 -9.65 -17.55 -12.84
CA GLY A 134 -9.02 -16.67 -13.82
C GLY A 134 -10.00 -15.86 -14.70
N ARG A 135 -11.30 -15.92 -14.44
CA ARG A 135 -12.34 -15.17 -15.16
C ARG A 135 -13.02 -14.17 -14.25
N LEU A 136 -13.48 -13.06 -14.82
CA LEU A 136 -14.29 -12.08 -14.10
C LEU A 136 -15.72 -12.62 -13.97
N ALA A 137 -16.16 -12.92 -12.74
CA ALA A 137 -17.49 -13.45 -12.44
C ALA A 137 -18.55 -12.35 -12.29
N GLY A 138 -18.15 -11.16 -11.85
CA GLY A 138 -19.06 -10.01 -11.71
C GLY A 138 -18.32 -8.78 -11.19
N VAL A 139 -18.97 -7.60 -11.39
CA VAL A 139 -18.51 -6.32 -10.83
C VAL A 139 -19.73 -5.59 -10.29
N GLU A 140 -19.85 -5.53 -8.97
CA GLU A 140 -21.03 -4.99 -8.29
C GLU A 140 -20.65 -3.85 -7.35
N LYS A 141 -21.64 -3.05 -6.96
CA LYS A 141 -21.48 -2.08 -5.88
C LYS A 141 -21.35 -2.83 -4.55
N THR A 142 -20.45 -2.38 -3.71
CA THR A 142 -20.19 -3.01 -2.40
C THR A 142 -21.44 -3.03 -1.53
N GLU A 143 -22.24 -1.95 -1.55
CA GLU A 143 -23.48 -1.81 -0.78
C GLU A 143 -24.54 -2.88 -1.13
N SER A 144 -24.47 -3.48 -2.33
CA SER A 144 -25.41 -4.51 -2.80
C SER A 144 -24.88 -5.93 -2.62
N LEU A 145 -23.69 -6.12 -2.05
CA LEU A 145 -23.05 -7.43 -1.92
C LEU A 145 -22.99 -7.89 -0.46
N THR A 146 -23.25 -9.18 -0.28
CA THR A 146 -22.99 -9.92 0.96
C THR A 146 -21.79 -10.84 0.79
N GLN A 147 -21.22 -11.34 1.89
CA GLN A 147 -20.15 -12.34 1.82
C GLN A 147 -20.60 -13.62 1.09
N GLU A 148 -21.87 -14.02 1.25
CA GLU A 148 -22.43 -15.19 0.60
C GLU A 148 -22.49 -15.00 -0.93
N GLU A 149 -22.88 -13.83 -1.40
CA GLU A 149 -22.91 -13.51 -2.83
C GLU A 149 -21.51 -13.47 -3.44
N ILE A 150 -20.53 -12.92 -2.73
CA ILE A 150 -19.12 -12.93 -3.16
C ILE A 150 -18.62 -14.38 -3.27
N LEU A 151 -18.91 -15.24 -2.28
CA LEU A 151 -18.56 -16.66 -2.32
C LEU A 151 -19.22 -17.38 -3.50
N ARG A 152 -20.52 -17.15 -3.73
CA ARG A 152 -21.26 -17.71 -4.87
C ARG A 152 -20.62 -17.32 -6.21
N LEU A 153 -20.27 -16.06 -6.38
CA LEU A 153 -19.59 -15.57 -7.58
C LEU A 153 -18.18 -16.15 -7.73
N SER A 154 -17.43 -16.29 -6.63
CA SER A 154 -16.07 -16.85 -6.67
C SER A 154 -16.05 -18.32 -7.08
N ALA A 155 -17.15 -19.04 -6.89
CA ALA A 155 -17.31 -20.44 -7.29
C ALA A 155 -17.95 -20.64 -8.69
N LEU A 156 -18.27 -19.58 -9.41
CA LEU A 156 -19.10 -19.65 -10.62
C LEU A 156 -18.45 -20.44 -11.77
N TYR A 157 -17.13 -20.49 -11.82
CA TYR A 157 -16.36 -21.17 -12.88
C TYR A 157 -15.42 -22.25 -12.36
N LEU A 158 -15.71 -22.81 -11.17
CA LEU A 158 -14.97 -23.95 -10.61
C LEU A 158 -15.35 -25.27 -11.29
#